data_a6f993a6da2d3724b1e46d07bec7e2cb
#
_entry.id   a6f993a6da2d3724b1e46d07bec7e2cb
#
_cell.length_a   1.000
_cell.length_b   1.000
_cell.length_c   1.000
_cell.angle_alpha   90.00
_cell.angle_beta   90.00
_cell.angle_gamma   90.00
#
_symmetry.space_group_name_H-M   'P 1'
#
loop_
_entity.id
_entity.type
_entity.pdbx_description
1 polymer ?
#
loop_
_entity_poly.entity_id
_entity_poly.type
_entity_poly.pdbx_seq_one_letter_code
_entity_poly.pdbx_strand_id
1 'polypeptide(L)'
;MPLKVNCGEAAREGPLGDAERRYHIALTRGSSFVAGIGGDSMEFLYEGLLSVTWQQVVMYCVGGLLISLAIQKQYEPALLLPMGFGAILVNLPMSGVIDQITQGAGTTHGIIQWLFETGIEASEAMPLLLFIGIGAMIDFGPLLSSPKLFLFGAAAQVGIFLTIIAAAAFGFDIVDAAAIGIIGAADGPTSLLVSQVLGSKYVGAIAVAAYSYMALVPIIQPFAIKLVTTKKERAMKMPYAAGQVSRRTRILFPIVVSIVAGLVAPASVSLVGFLMFGNLIRECGVLESLSKTAQHELANLVTLLLGITISFSMRAEQFVTKETLLILCLGLVAFTLDTIGGVVFAKILNLFCKNKVNPMVGAAGISAFPMSARVVEKLGVEADKTNHLLMHAAGANVAGQIASVVAGGVILGFFM
;
A
#
# COMPACT_ATOMS: atom_id res chain seq x y z
N MET A 1 -10.19 -10.19 61.37
CA MET A 1 -11.25 -9.22 60.99
C MET A 1 -11.30 -9.22 59.44
N PRO A 2 -12.24 -9.91 58.79
CA PRO A 2 -12.26 -9.95 57.32
C PRO A 2 -13.19 -8.86 56.80
N LEU A 3 -12.69 -8.08 55.86
CA LEU A 3 -13.43 -7.07 55.11
C LEU A 3 -14.33 -7.78 54.07
N LYS A 4 -15.63 -7.62 54.24
CA LYS A 4 -16.65 -7.98 53.26
C LYS A 4 -16.59 -6.92 52.10
N VAL A 5 -16.30 -7.37 50.90
CA VAL A 5 -16.48 -6.57 49.70
C VAL A 5 -17.90 -6.85 49.17
N ASN A 6 -18.71 -5.81 49.13
CA ASN A 6 -20.08 -5.79 48.66
C ASN A 6 -20.06 -5.82 47.09
N CYS A 7 -20.51 -6.91 46.48
CA CYS A 7 -20.85 -6.96 45.06
C CYS A 7 -22.26 -6.43 44.85
N GLY A 8 -22.37 -5.25 44.28
CA GLY A 8 -23.65 -4.66 43.90
C GLY A 8 -23.49 -3.37 43.16
N GLU A 9 -23.21 -3.49 41.85
CA GLU A 9 -23.63 -2.45 40.89
C GLU A 9 -23.82 -3.10 39.52
N ALA A 10 -25.05 -2.97 39.05
CA ALA A 10 -25.57 -3.56 37.83
C ALA A 10 -24.90 -2.90 36.61
N ALA A 11 -24.18 -3.71 35.82
CA ALA A 11 -23.83 -3.33 34.46
C ALA A 11 -25.12 -3.22 33.62
N ARG A 12 -25.38 -2.03 33.09
CA ARG A 12 -26.44 -1.79 32.10
C ARG A 12 -26.00 -2.48 30.79
N GLU A 13 -26.64 -3.60 30.49
CA GLU A 13 -26.54 -4.23 29.18
C GLU A 13 -27.23 -3.32 28.16
N GLY A 14 -26.45 -2.76 27.22
CA GLY A 14 -26.98 -2.19 25.99
C GLY A 14 -27.49 -3.32 25.08
N PRO A 15 -28.40 -3.05 24.12
CA PRO A 15 -28.92 -4.08 23.24
C PRO A 15 -27.80 -4.58 22.34
N LEU A 16 -27.40 -5.84 22.53
CA LEU A 16 -26.50 -6.58 21.65
C LEU A 16 -27.08 -6.60 20.23
N GLY A 17 -26.26 -6.32 19.23
CA GLY A 17 -26.67 -6.37 17.82
C GLY A 17 -27.08 -7.80 17.40
N ASP A 18 -27.92 -7.91 16.38
CA ASP A 18 -28.45 -9.20 15.90
C ASP A 18 -27.37 -10.23 15.53
N ALA A 19 -26.19 -9.80 15.15
CA ALA A 19 -25.03 -10.65 14.88
C ALA A 19 -24.47 -11.28 16.17
N GLU A 20 -24.33 -10.49 17.23
CA GLU A 20 -23.90 -11.00 18.56
C GLU A 20 -24.93 -11.92 19.20
N ARG A 21 -26.24 -11.65 19.01
CA ARG A 21 -27.29 -12.58 19.47
C ARG A 21 -27.23 -13.91 18.75
N ARG A 22 -27.02 -13.94 17.45
CA ARG A 22 -26.86 -15.19 16.67
C ARG A 22 -25.61 -15.95 17.11
N TYR A 23 -24.53 -15.24 17.39
CA TYR A 23 -23.28 -15.81 17.88
C TYR A 23 -23.43 -16.40 19.29
N HIS A 24 -24.11 -15.69 20.20
CA HIS A 24 -24.41 -16.19 21.54
C HIS A 24 -25.37 -17.40 21.53
N ILE A 25 -26.33 -17.45 20.62
CA ILE A 25 -27.24 -18.60 20.47
C ILE A 25 -26.47 -19.82 19.94
N ALA A 26 -25.52 -19.65 19.05
CA ALA A 26 -24.64 -20.75 18.59
C ALA A 26 -23.73 -21.24 19.71
N LEU A 27 -23.22 -20.35 20.57
CA LEU A 27 -22.36 -20.68 21.70
C LEU A 27 -23.08 -21.42 22.83
N THR A 28 -24.32 -21.02 23.15
CA THR A 28 -25.12 -21.72 24.18
C THR A 28 -25.59 -23.12 23.74
N ARG A 29 -25.74 -23.35 22.43
CA ARG A 29 -25.99 -24.69 21.88
C ARG A 29 -24.75 -25.59 21.91
N GLY A 30 -23.55 -25.02 21.75
CA GLY A 30 -22.29 -25.80 21.85
C GLY A 30 -21.96 -26.32 23.27
N SER A 31 -22.49 -25.68 24.32
CA SER A 31 -22.31 -26.19 25.71
C SER A 31 -23.17 -27.41 26.07
N SER A 32 -24.17 -27.76 25.28
CA SER A 32 -24.97 -28.97 25.40
C SER A 32 -24.35 -30.19 24.70
N PHE A 33 -23.17 -30.07 24.13
CA PHE A 33 -22.49 -31.12 23.36
C PHE A 33 -22.05 -32.35 24.22
N VAL A 34 -22.07 -32.25 25.53
CA VAL A 34 -21.70 -33.37 26.43
C VAL A 34 -22.90 -34.29 26.79
N ALA A 35 -24.14 -33.92 26.43
CA ALA A 35 -25.33 -34.61 26.89
C ALA A 35 -26.19 -35.32 25.80
N GLY A 36 -25.76 -35.37 24.53
CA GLY A 36 -26.63 -35.89 23.46
C GLY A 36 -25.90 -36.52 22.29
N ILE A 37 -25.35 -37.71 22.41
CA ILE A 37 -24.91 -38.50 21.25
C ILE A 37 -26.17 -39.09 20.58
N GLY A 38 -26.73 -38.35 19.60
CA GLY A 38 -27.83 -38.85 18.80
C GLY A 38 -28.64 -37.74 18.09
N GLY A 39 -28.21 -37.24 16.95
CA GLY A 39 -29.02 -36.42 16.06
C GLY A 39 -28.41 -35.10 15.63
N ASP A 40 -27.78 -34.33 16.51
CA ASP A 40 -27.29 -32.98 16.25
C ASP A 40 -25.87 -32.89 15.62
N SER A 41 -25.17 -34.01 15.48
CA SER A 41 -23.78 -34.08 15.03
C SER A 41 -23.60 -33.70 13.53
N MET A 42 -24.68 -33.71 12.75
CA MET A 42 -24.64 -33.39 11.32
C MET A 42 -24.91 -31.90 11.04
N GLU A 43 -25.62 -31.18 11.91
CA GLU A 43 -25.91 -29.75 11.74
C GLU A 43 -24.63 -28.92 11.76
N PHE A 44 -23.68 -29.21 12.63
CA PHE A 44 -22.37 -28.54 12.69
C PHE A 44 -21.61 -28.56 11.33
N LEU A 45 -21.75 -29.62 10.55
CA LEU A 45 -21.08 -29.74 9.23
C LEU A 45 -21.70 -28.83 8.17
N TYR A 46 -22.97 -28.49 8.31
CA TYR A 46 -23.67 -27.65 7.32
C TYR A 46 -23.82 -26.19 7.79
N GLU A 47 -23.63 -25.91 9.07
CA GLU A 47 -23.82 -24.58 9.64
C GLU A 47 -22.88 -23.55 8.99
N GLY A 48 -21.61 -23.90 8.78
CA GLY A 48 -20.65 -23.09 8.05
C GLY A 48 -21.07 -22.82 6.58
N LEU A 49 -21.66 -23.82 5.92
CA LEU A 49 -22.10 -23.67 4.53
C LEU A 49 -23.38 -22.83 4.41
N LEU A 50 -24.30 -22.98 5.36
CA LEU A 50 -25.57 -22.25 5.38
C LEU A 50 -25.43 -20.81 5.85
N SER A 51 -24.34 -20.46 6.55
CA SER A 51 -24.06 -19.11 7.04
C SER A 51 -23.36 -18.21 6.02
N VAL A 52 -23.00 -18.74 4.84
CA VAL A 52 -22.37 -17.96 3.79
C VAL A 52 -23.29 -16.86 3.27
N THR A 53 -22.84 -15.61 3.34
CA THR A 53 -23.54 -14.45 2.81
C THR A 53 -23.16 -14.17 1.35
N TRP A 54 -24.00 -13.43 0.62
CA TRP A 54 -23.69 -13.05 -0.76
C TRP A 54 -22.44 -12.15 -0.84
N GLN A 55 -22.21 -11.30 0.19
CA GLN A 55 -21.02 -10.46 0.29
C GLN A 55 -19.74 -11.30 0.40
N GLN A 56 -19.78 -12.38 1.18
CA GLN A 56 -18.67 -13.32 1.29
C GLN A 56 -18.36 -14.01 -0.03
N VAL A 57 -19.40 -14.38 -0.81
CA VAL A 57 -19.21 -14.93 -2.16
C VAL A 57 -18.53 -13.93 -3.08
N VAL A 58 -18.91 -12.64 -3.02
CA VAL A 58 -18.20 -11.56 -3.74
C VAL A 58 -16.73 -11.50 -3.32
N MET A 59 -16.42 -11.62 -2.02
CA MET A 59 -15.05 -11.60 -1.54
C MET A 59 -14.24 -12.83 -1.96
N TYR A 60 -14.87 -14.00 -2.09
CA TYR A 60 -14.19 -15.17 -2.67
C TYR A 60 -13.85 -14.94 -4.14
N CYS A 61 -14.73 -14.29 -4.90
CA CYS A 61 -14.44 -13.90 -6.28
C CYS A 61 -13.31 -12.86 -6.34
N VAL A 62 -13.30 -11.86 -5.46
CA VAL A 62 -12.24 -10.85 -5.36
C VAL A 62 -10.91 -11.52 -5.00
N GLY A 63 -10.89 -12.38 -3.97
CA GLY A 63 -9.69 -13.13 -3.58
C GLY A 63 -9.16 -14.01 -4.72
N GLY A 64 -10.05 -14.74 -5.40
CA GLY A 64 -9.73 -15.55 -6.57
C GLY A 64 -9.18 -14.73 -7.73
N LEU A 65 -9.72 -13.54 -7.97
CA LEU A 65 -9.22 -12.60 -8.98
C LEU A 65 -7.79 -12.14 -8.64
N LEU A 66 -7.53 -11.72 -7.40
CA LEU A 66 -6.20 -11.30 -6.96
C LEU A 66 -5.17 -12.43 -7.12
N ILE A 67 -5.51 -13.65 -6.71
CA ILE A 67 -4.67 -14.85 -6.90
C ILE A 67 -4.42 -15.11 -8.40
N SER A 68 -5.45 -15.02 -9.23
CA SER A 68 -5.34 -15.21 -10.68
C SER A 68 -4.41 -14.16 -11.32
N LEU A 69 -4.53 -12.89 -10.93
CA LEU A 69 -3.64 -11.82 -11.39
C LEU A 69 -2.19 -12.06 -10.95
N ALA A 70 -1.99 -12.50 -9.71
CA ALA A 70 -0.67 -12.84 -9.18
C ALA A 70 0.00 -13.98 -9.99
N ILE A 71 -0.74 -15.07 -10.25
CA ILE A 71 -0.18 -16.27 -10.88
C ILE A 71 -0.07 -16.10 -12.40
N GLN A 72 -1.16 -15.67 -13.08
CA GLN A 72 -1.20 -15.63 -14.54
C GLN A 72 -0.53 -14.41 -15.14
N LYS A 73 -0.61 -13.26 -14.48
CA LYS A 73 -0.04 -12.01 -14.96
C LYS A 73 1.26 -11.62 -14.29
N GLN A 74 1.62 -12.33 -13.21
CA GLN A 74 2.81 -12.04 -12.39
C GLN A 74 2.85 -10.59 -11.87
N TYR A 75 1.66 -10.05 -11.54
CA TYR A 75 1.53 -8.71 -10.96
C TYR A 75 1.75 -8.80 -9.46
N GLU A 76 2.88 -8.29 -8.98
CA GLU A 76 3.29 -8.30 -7.57
C GLU A 76 2.87 -9.59 -6.82
N PRO A 77 3.33 -10.77 -7.29
CA PRO A 77 2.83 -12.05 -6.77
C PRO A 77 3.12 -12.22 -5.28
N ALA A 78 4.22 -11.66 -4.79
CA ALA A 78 4.60 -11.73 -3.38
C ALA A 78 3.59 -11.06 -2.45
N LEU A 79 2.78 -10.12 -2.96
CA LEU A 79 1.77 -9.39 -2.20
C LEU A 79 0.33 -9.82 -2.55
N LEU A 80 -0.01 -9.85 -3.84
CA LEU A 80 -1.39 -10.13 -4.28
C LEU A 80 -1.84 -11.54 -3.94
N LEU A 81 -0.94 -12.52 -4.00
CA LEU A 81 -1.29 -13.90 -3.68
C LEU A 81 -1.62 -14.09 -2.19
N PRO A 82 -0.78 -13.65 -1.23
CA PRO A 82 -1.13 -13.71 0.18
C PRO A 82 -2.38 -12.90 0.53
N MET A 83 -2.53 -11.70 -0.06
CA MET A 83 -3.69 -10.84 0.15
C MET A 83 -4.99 -11.48 -0.36
N GLY A 84 -4.97 -12.07 -1.57
CA GLY A 84 -6.12 -12.77 -2.14
C GLY A 84 -6.49 -14.03 -1.35
N PHE A 85 -5.49 -14.79 -0.92
CA PHE A 85 -5.73 -15.97 -0.07
C PHE A 85 -6.24 -15.58 1.31
N GLY A 86 -5.64 -14.57 1.92
CA GLY A 86 -6.10 -14.01 3.19
C GLY A 86 -7.55 -13.49 3.10
N ALA A 87 -7.91 -12.80 2.01
CA ALA A 87 -9.28 -12.34 1.77
C ALA A 87 -10.30 -13.50 1.74
N ILE A 88 -9.92 -14.65 1.21
CA ILE A 88 -10.76 -15.86 1.30
C ILE A 88 -10.85 -16.31 2.76
N LEU A 89 -9.72 -16.43 3.47
CA LEU A 89 -9.68 -16.95 4.84
C LEU A 89 -10.52 -16.12 5.82
N VAL A 90 -10.40 -14.78 5.76
CA VAL A 90 -11.13 -13.88 6.69
C VAL A 90 -12.63 -13.84 6.43
N ASN A 91 -13.07 -14.28 5.25
CA ASN A 91 -14.47 -14.32 4.87
C ASN A 91 -15.08 -15.74 4.95
N LEU A 92 -14.29 -16.75 5.37
CA LEU A 92 -14.84 -18.07 5.67
C LEU A 92 -15.59 -18.01 6.99
N PRO A 93 -16.87 -18.43 7.04
CA PRO A 93 -17.61 -18.49 8.28
C PRO A 93 -16.91 -19.37 9.31
N MET A 94 -16.92 -18.96 10.57
CA MET A 94 -16.34 -19.71 11.71
C MET A 94 -14.87 -20.11 11.54
N SER A 95 -14.11 -19.42 10.70
CA SER A 95 -12.72 -19.78 10.39
C SER A 95 -11.74 -19.64 11.57
N GLY A 96 -12.10 -18.86 12.60
CA GLY A 96 -11.23 -18.57 13.76
C GLY A 96 -9.97 -17.76 13.44
N VAL A 97 -9.82 -17.27 12.22
CA VAL A 97 -8.63 -16.46 11.82
C VAL A 97 -8.74 -15.01 12.29
N ILE A 98 -9.97 -14.55 12.58
CA ILE A 98 -10.27 -13.23 13.15
C ILE A 98 -10.50 -13.39 14.66
N ASP A 99 -11.55 -14.10 15.04
CA ASP A 99 -11.93 -14.33 16.43
C ASP A 99 -11.87 -15.81 16.75
N GLN A 100 -11.28 -16.17 17.90
CA GLN A 100 -11.20 -17.52 18.40
C GLN A 100 -11.87 -17.63 19.76
N ILE A 101 -12.56 -18.75 20.00
CA ILE A 101 -13.09 -19.07 21.31
C ILE A 101 -12.11 -19.99 22.01
N THR A 102 -11.45 -19.50 23.06
CA THR A 102 -10.51 -20.26 23.85
C THR A 102 -11.14 -20.66 25.18
N GLN A 103 -11.14 -21.95 25.49
CA GLN A 103 -11.67 -22.43 26.76
C GLN A 103 -10.93 -21.76 27.94
N GLY A 104 -11.69 -21.10 28.81
CA GLY A 104 -11.16 -20.40 29.99
C GLY A 104 -10.72 -18.94 29.76
N ALA A 105 -10.53 -18.49 28.51
CA ALA A 105 -10.14 -17.11 28.19
C ALA A 105 -11.24 -16.32 27.47
N GLY A 106 -12.33 -16.97 27.04
CA GLY A 106 -13.40 -16.34 26.27
C GLY A 106 -13.02 -16.14 24.81
N THR A 107 -13.53 -15.06 24.20
CA THR A 107 -13.18 -14.68 22.81
C THR A 107 -11.79 -14.06 22.80
N THR A 108 -10.87 -14.61 22.00
CA THR A 108 -9.52 -14.11 21.78
C THR A 108 -9.32 -13.76 20.31
N HIS A 109 -8.37 -12.86 20.01
CA HIS A 109 -8.06 -12.50 18.63
C HIS A 109 -7.45 -13.67 17.88
N GLY A 110 -7.94 -13.91 16.66
CA GLY A 110 -7.35 -14.86 15.74
C GLY A 110 -6.03 -14.33 15.15
N ILE A 111 -5.28 -15.19 14.48
CA ILE A 111 -3.92 -14.90 14.04
C ILE A 111 -3.84 -13.71 13.06
N ILE A 112 -4.81 -13.57 12.15
CA ILE A 112 -4.80 -12.47 11.16
C ILE A 112 -5.11 -11.14 11.84
N GLN A 113 -6.06 -11.12 12.77
CA GLN A 113 -6.36 -9.94 13.55
C GLN A 113 -5.18 -9.54 14.43
N TRP A 114 -4.57 -10.48 15.15
CA TRP A 114 -3.41 -10.22 15.99
C TRP A 114 -2.23 -9.65 15.19
N LEU A 115 -1.96 -10.20 13.99
CA LEU A 115 -0.93 -9.66 13.09
C LEU A 115 -1.27 -8.24 12.63
N PHE A 116 -2.55 -7.93 12.37
CA PHE A 116 -2.98 -6.58 11.97
C PHE A 116 -2.78 -5.58 13.11
N GLU A 117 -3.28 -5.89 14.28
CA GLU A 117 -3.18 -5.03 15.46
C GLU A 117 -1.71 -4.78 15.86
N THR A 118 -0.89 -5.84 15.89
CA THR A 118 0.50 -5.72 16.31
C THR A 118 1.42 -5.15 15.22
N GLY A 119 1.24 -5.58 13.98
CA GLY A 119 2.16 -5.26 12.89
C GLY A 119 1.83 -3.99 12.13
N ILE A 120 0.58 -3.55 12.17
CA ILE A 120 0.09 -2.36 11.45
C ILE A 120 -0.44 -1.34 12.44
N GLU A 121 -1.46 -1.68 13.23
CA GLU A 121 -2.20 -0.71 14.03
C GLU A 121 -1.39 -0.15 15.21
N ALA A 122 -0.71 -0.99 15.97
CA ALA A 122 -0.01 -0.57 17.18
C ALA A 122 1.33 0.15 16.92
N SER A 123 2.06 -0.22 15.87
CA SER A 123 3.44 0.22 15.69
C SER A 123 3.86 0.49 14.25
N GLU A 124 3.00 0.22 13.28
CA GLU A 124 3.29 0.36 11.83
C GLU A 124 4.58 -0.37 11.43
N ALA A 125 5.00 -1.36 12.23
CA ALA A 125 6.30 -1.99 12.10
C ALA A 125 6.49 -2.67 10.72
N MET A 126 5.46 -3.36 10.22
CA MET A 126 5.58 -4.07 8.94
C MET A 126 5.81 -3.12 7.76
N PRO A 127 5.02 -2.03 7.55
CA PRO A 127 5.32 -1.05 6.51
C PRO A 127 6.71 -0.45 6.63
N LEU A 128 7.14 -0.07 7.84
CA LEU A 128 8.45 0.55 8.07
C LEU A 128 9.60 -0.42 7.75
N LEU A 129 9.50 -1.68 8.18
CA LEU A 129 10.51 -2.70 7.87
C LEU A 129 10.60 -2.96 6.36
N LEU A 130 9.47 -2.90 5.64
CA LEU A 130 9.47 -3.02 4.18
C LEU A 130 10.26 -1.89 3.53
N PHE A 131 10.20 -0.67 4.05
CA PHE A 131 10.98 0.46 3.54
C PHE A 131 12.49 0.25 3.67
N ILE A 132 13.01 -0.49 4.67
CA ILE A 132 14.43 -0.88 4.71
C ILE A 132 14.78 -1.74 3.49
N GLY A 133 13.95 -2.72 3.17
CA GLY A 133 14.12 -3.58 2.01
C GLY A 133 14.12 -2.80 0.70
N ILE A 134 13.09 -1.95 0.51
CA ILE A 134 12.95 -1.07 -0.66
C ILE A 134 14.17 -0.14 -0.77
N GLY A 135 14.57 0.52 0.30
CA GLY A 135 15.74 1.41 0.33
C GLY A 135 17.04 0.71 -0.06
N ALA A 136 17.21 -0.53 0.39
CA ALA A 136 18.36 -1.36 0.01
C ALA A 136 18.32 -1.80 -1.46
N MET A 137 17.15 -1.92 -2.07
CA MET A 137 17.00 -2.21 -3.50
C MET A 137 17.28 -1.00 -4.40
N ILE A 138 16.99 0.21 -3.95
CA ILE A 138 17.07 1.43 -4.75
C ILE A 138 18.52 1.84 -5.00
N ASP A 139 18.85 2.12 -6.28
CA ASP A 139 20.08 2.82 -6.69
C ASP A 139 19.77 4.30 -6.94
N PHE A 140 20.25 5.18 -6.07
CA PHE A 140 20.11 6.62 -6.22
C PHE A 140 21.12 7.24 -7.20
N GLY A 141 22.04 6.47 -7.77
CA GLY A 141 23.05 6.94 -8.73
C GLY A 141 22.46 7.73 -9.89
N PRO A 142 21.44 7.23 -10.61
CA PRO A 142 20.79 7.96 -11.70
C PRO A 142 20.20 9.32 -11.29
N LEU A 143 19.58 9.37 -10.10
CA LEU A 143 19.01 10.59 -9.53
C LEU A 143 20.11 11.60 -9.17
N LEU A 144 21.17 11.15 -8.51
CA LEU A 144 22.30 11.98 -8.11
C LEU A 144 23.09 12.51 -9.32
N SER A 145 23.15 11.74 -10.41
CA SER A 145 23.76 12.17 -11.69
C SER A 145 22.95 13.25 -12.40
N SER A 146 21.64 13.32 -12.15
CA SER A 146 20.72 14.26 -12.79
C SER A 146 19.72 14.84 -11.79
N PRO A 147 20.11 15.79 -10.93
CA PRO A 147 19.24 16.31 -9.87
C PRO A 147 17.91 16.92 -10.35
N LYS A 148 17.81 17.31 -11.61
CA LYS A 148 16.56 17.79 -12.23
C LYS A 148 15.44 16.74 -12.16
N LEU A 149 15.79 15.46 -12.04
CA LEU A 149 14.82 14.37 -11.93
C LEU A 149 14.01 14.44 -10.62
N PHE A 150 14.50 15.11 -9.56
CA PHE A 150 13.73 15.38 -8.35
C PHE A 150 12.43 16.14 -8.62
N LEU A 151 12.45 17.04 -9.60
CA LEU A 151 11.28 17.82 -9.98
C LEU A 151 10.15 16.96 -10.54
N PHE A 152 10.48 15.84 -11.20
CA PHE A 152 9.46 14.91 -11.72
C PHE A 152 8.78 14.14 -10.61
N GLY A 153 9.52 13.74 -9.58
CA GLY A 153 8.95 13.13 -8.39
C GLY A 153 7.94 14.06 -7.71
N ALA A 154 8.33 15.32 -7.49
CA ALA A 154 7.43 16.31 -6.89
C ALA A 154 6.20 16.60 -7.77
N ALA A 155 6.39 16.75 -9.08
CA ALA A 155 5.31 17.04 -10.02
C ALA A 155 4.30 15.90 -10.17
N ALA A 156 4.74 14.66 -10.00
CA ALA A 156 3.87 13.50 -10.06
C ALA A 156 2.95 13.37 -8.83
N GLN A 157 3.12 14.16 -7.77
CA GLN A 157 2.23 14.16 -6.61
C GLN A 157 0.97 15.04 -6.77
N VAL A 158 0.79 15.68 -7.93
CA VAL A 158 -0.35 16.57 -8.20
C VAL A 158 -1.69 15.83 -8.08
N GLY A 159 -1.76 14.57 -8.51
CA GLY A 159 -2.97 13.78 -8.44
C GLY A 159 -3.41 13.49 -7.00
N ILE A 160 -2.48 13.39 -6.03
CA ILE A 160 -2.80 13.26 -4.61
C ILE A 160 -3.72 14.43 -4.19
N PHE A 161 -3.26 15.66 -4.40
CA PHE A 161 -3.98 16.86 -3.96
C PHE A 161 -5.29 17.05 -4.73
N LEU A 162 -5.32 16.76 -6.02
CA LEU A 162 -6.56 16.80 -6.81
C LEU A 162 -7.57 15.76 -6.32
N THR A 163 -7.09 14.60 -5.90
CA THR A 163 -7.96 13.53 -5.39
C THR A 163 -8.49 13.85 -3.99
N ILE A 164 -7.72 14.52 -3.13
CA ILE A 164 -8.23 15.04 -1.85
C ILE A 164 -9.42 15.97 -2.10
N ILE A 165 -9.28 16.92 -3.04
CA ILE A 165 -10.35 17.84 -3.41
C ILE A 165 -11.57 17.08 -3.97
N ALA A 166 -11.34 16.10 -4.84
CA ALA A 166 -12.41 15.29 -5.41
C ALA A 166 -13.13 14.46 -4.35
N ALA A 167 -12.40 13.78 -3.46
CA ALA A 167 -12.97 12.97 -2.39
C ALA A 167 -13.81 13.84 -1.43
N ALA A 168 -13.32 15.02 -1.04
CA ALA A 168 -14.07 15.98 -0.25
C ALA A 168 -15.36 16.46 -0.99
N ALA A 169 -15.29 16.68 -2.31
CA ALA A 169 -16.45 17.04 -3.13
C ALA A 169 -17.49 15.91 -3.23
N PHE A 170 -17.09 14.66 -3.14
CA PHE A 170 -17.97 13.49 -3.06
C PHE A 170 -18.56 13.25 -1.66
N GLY A 171 -18.23 14.10 -0.67
CA GLY A 171 -18.81 14.06 0.65
C GLY A 171 -18.05 13.23 1.68
N PHE A 172 -16.82 12.81 1.39
CA PHE A 172 -15.94 12.24 2.40
C PHE A 172 -15.49 13.31 3.39
N ASP A 173 -15.37 12.93 4.66
CA ASP A 173 -14.71 13.79 5.64
C ASP A 173 -13.29 14.16 5.19
N ILE A 174 -12.83 15.34 5.58
CA ILE A 174 -11.55 15.88 5.08
C ILE A 174 -10.35 14.98 5.44
N VAL A 175 -10.40 14.32 6.59
CA VAL A 175 -9.38 13.36 7.05
C VAL A 175 -9.41 12.10 6.18
N ASP A 176 -10.61 11.56 5.94
CA ASP A 176 -10.79 10.42 5.05
C ASP A 176 -10.42 10.78 3.60
N ALA A 177 -10.77 12.00 3.15
CA ALA A 177 -10.39 12.49 1.83
C ALA A 177 -8.86 12.59 1.67
N ALA A 178 -8.15 13.06 2.69
CA ALA A 178 -6.69 13.11 2.72
C ALA A 178 -6.08 11.71 2.64
N ALA A 179 -6.62 10.76 3.41
CA ALA A 179 -6.22 9.37 3.37
C ALA A 179 -6.50 8.69 2.00
N ILE A 180 -7.61 9.03 1.33
CA ILE A 180 -7.94 8.54 -0.01
C ILE A 180 -6.99 9.13 -1.05
N GLY A 181 -6.65 10.41 -0.93
CA GLY A 181 -5.79 11.10 -1.89
C GLY A 181 -4.41 10.47 -2.03
N ILE A 182 -3.83 9.98 -0.93
CA ILE A 182 -2.49 9.39 -0.92
C ILE A 182 -2.37 8.12 -1.81
N ILE A 183 -3.48 7.48 -2.17
CA ILE A 183 -3.51 6.34 -3.10
C ILE A 183 -2.85 6.71 -4.43
N GLY A 184 -2.95 7.98 -4.86
CA GLY A 184 -2.37 8.48 -6.10
C GLY A 184 -0.85 8.30 -6.18
N ALA A 185 -0.14 8.38 -5.06
CA ALA A 185 1.29 8.12 -4.99
C ALA A 185 1.70 6.76 -5.55
N ALA A 186 0.77 5.80 -5.64
CA ALA A 186 1.01 4.41 -5.99
C ALA A 186 2.09 3.77 -5.09
N ASP A 187 2.01 4.07 -3.80
CA ASP A 187 2.90 3.60 -2.75
C ASP A 187 2.05 2.97 -1.64
N GLY A 188 1.94 1.65 -1.67
CA GLY A 188 1.11 0.90 -0.75
C GLY A 188 1.46 1.14 0.72
N PRO A 189 2.73 0.98 1.13
CA PRO A 189 3.17 1.22 2.50
C PRO A 189 2.88 2.64 2.98
N THR A 190 3.17 3.67 2.19
CA THR A 190 2.87 5.07 2.55
C THR A 190 1.36 5.29 2.68
N SER A 191 0.56 4.75 1.76
CA SER A 191 -0.91 4.88 1.80
C SER A 191 -1.50 4.23 3.04
N LEU A 192 -1.01 3.04 3.40
CA LEU A 192 -1.42 2.33 4.60
C LEU A 192 -1.08 3.13 5.86
N LEU A 193 0.18 3.56 5.99
CA LEU A 193 0.63 4.30 7.15
C LEU A 193 -0.13 5.63 7.32
N VAL A 194 -0.24 6.43 6.26
CA VAL A 194 -0.94 7.71 6.33
C VAL A 194 -2.40 7.53 6.70
N SER A 195 -3.10 6.56 6.09
CA SER A 195 -4.51 6.29 6.42
C SER A 195 -4.70 5.81 7.85
N GLN A 196 -3.75 5.02 8.38
CA GLN A 196 -3.76 4.53 9.75
C GLN A 196 -3.53 5.65 10.76
N VAL A 197 -2.47 6.44 10.58
CA VAL A 197 -2.13 7.56 11.48
C VAL A 197 -3.22 8.61 11.51
N LEU A 198 -3.87 8.88 10.38
CA LEU A 198 -5.03 9.77 10.30
C LEU A 198 -6.30 9.16 10.97
N GLY A 199 -6.29 7.89 11.32
CA GLY A 199 -7.46 7.22 11.88
C GLY A 199 -8.64 7.12 10.90
N SER A 200 -8.35 6.98 9.59
CA SER A 200 -9.39 6.86 8.57
C SER A 200 -10.26 5.62 8.78
N LYS A 201 -11.55 5.75 8.57
CA LYS A 201 -12.51 4.63 8.61
C LYS A 201 -12.30 3.63 7.48
N TYR A 202 -11.54 4.02 6.45
CA TYR A 202 -11.40 3.30 5.19
C TYR A 202 -9.99 2.73 4.97
N VAL A 203 -9.20 2.56 6.04
CA VAL A 203 -7.82 2.03 5.97
C VAL A 203 -7.73 0.80 5.07
N GLY A 204 -8.65 -0.16 5.24
CA GLY A 204 -8.66 -1.37 4.42
C GLY A 204 -8.92 -1.14 2.95
N ALA A 205 -9.92 -0.34 2.61
CA ALA A 205 -10.23 -0.01 1.22
C ALA A 205 -9.07 0.76 0.56
N ILE A 206 -8.45 1.69 1.29
CA ILE A 206 -7.29 2.47 0.85
C ILE A 206 -6.09 1.56 0.62
N ALA A 207 -5.79 0.67 1.56
CA ALA A 207 -4.68 -0.28 1.43
C ALA A 207 -4.86 -1.18 0.21
N VAL A 208 -6.04 -1.81 0.06
CA VAL A 208 -6.34 -2.67 -1.09
C VAL A 208 -6.25 -1.90 -2.40
N ALA A 209 -6.79 -0.67 -2.45
CA ALA A 209 -6.69 0.20 -3.63
C ALA A 209 -5.22 0.49 -3.99
N ALA A 210 -4.43 0.99 -3.03
CA ALA A 210 -3.05 1.39 -3.25
C ALA A 210 -2.18 0.23 -3.75
N TYR A 211 -2.26 -0.93 -3.08
CA TYR A 211 -1.50 -2.11 -3.48
C TYR A 211 -1.98 -2.71 -4.81
N SER A 212 -3.30 -2.74 -5.06
CA SER A 212 -3.84 -3.23 -6.33
C SER A 212 -3.43 -2.34 -7.49
N TYR A 213 -3.45 -1.00 -7.33
CA TYR A 213 -3.02 -0.08 -8.40
C TYR A 213 -1.53 -0.13 -8.63
N MET A 214 -0.71 -0.28 -7.60
CA MET A 214 0.71 -0.53 -7.76
C MET A 214 0.96 -1.76 -8.67
N ALA A 215 0.20 -2.84 -8.46
CA ALA A 215 0.27 -4.02 -9.31
C ALA A 215 -0.26 -3.79 -10.74
N LEU A 216 -1.22 -2.89 -10.93
CA LEU A 216 -1.82 -2.56 -12.23
C LEU A 216 -1.07 -1.47 -13.01
N VAL A 217 0.02 -0.92 -12.48
CA VAL A 217 0.89 0.06 -13.16
C VAL A 217 1.19 -0.33 -14.62
N PRO A 218 1.60 -1.58 -14.93
CA PRO A 218 1.92 -1.97 -16.30
C PRO A 218 0.75 -1.91 -17.28
N ILE A 219 -0.48 -1.82 -16.80
CA ILE A 219 -1.70 -1.71 -17.61
C ILE A 219 -2.17 -0.26 -17.71
N ILE A 220 -2.32 0.41 -16.55
CA ILE A 220 -2.95 1.73 -16.47
C ILE A 220 -2.01 2.82 -17.00
N GLN A 221 -0.74 2.77 -16.60
CA GLN A 221 0.23 3.81 -16.93
C GLN A 221 0.49 3.95 -18.44
N PRO A 222 0.64 2.87 -19.24
CA PRO A 222 0.78 3.00 -20.70
C PRO A 222 -0.40 3.72 -21.34
N PHE A 223 -1.62 3.47 -20.87
CA PHE A 223 -2.83 4.14 -21.36
C PHE A 223 -2.78 5.64 -21.04
N ALA A 224 -2.53 5.99 -19.77
CA ALA A 224 -2.42 7.39 -19.33
C ALA A 224 -1.33 8.16 -20.10
N ILE A 225 -0.15 7.55 -20.29
CA ILE A 225 0.95 8.15 -21.07
C ILE A 225 0.52 8.36 -22.53
N LYS A 226 -0.08 7.34 -23.18
CA LYS A 226 -0.47 7.43 -24.60
C LYS A 226 -1.56 8.49 -24.82
N LEU A 227 -2.42 8.72 -23.83
CA LEU A 227 -3.47 9.73 -23.88
C LEU A 227 -2.91 11.16 -24.01
N VAL A 228 -1.81 11.43 -23.31
CA VAL A 228 -1.23 12.80 -23.22
C VAL A 228 0.07 12.96 -23.98
N THR A 229 0.56 11.94 -24.70
CA THR A 229 1.79 12.03 -25.50
C THR A 229 1.57 11.65 -26.95
N THR A 230 2.26 12.36 -27.86
CA THR A 230 2.32 12.04 -29.28
C THR A 230 3.39 10.98 -29.58
N LYS A 231 3.29 10.30 -30.73
CA LYS A 231 4.33 9.35 -31.18
C LYS A 231 5.71 10.00 -31.29
N LYS A 232 5.79 11.27 -31.74
CA LYS A 232 7.04 12.03 -31.86
C LYS A 232 7.67 12.29 -30.50
N GLU A 233 6.88 12.63 -29.51
CA GLU A 233 7.36 12.86 -28.13
C GLU A 233 7.87 11.56 -27.51
N ARG A 234 7.19 10.45 -27.73
CA ARG A 234 7.62 9.13 -27.22
C ARG A 234 8.91 8.63 -27.85
N ALA A 235 9.15 8.96 -29.13
CA ALA A 235 10.38 8.60 -29.83
C ALA A 235 11.57 9.53 -29.52
N MET A 236 11.41 10.55 -28.67
CA MET A 236 12.48 11.49 -28.30
C MET A 236 13.56 10.76 -27.51
N LYS A 237 14.80 10.76 -28.03
CA LYS A 237 15.96 10.13 -27.41
C LYS A 237 16.58 11.04 -26.36
N MET A 238 17.01 10.45 -25.27
CA MET A 238 17.79 11.14 -24.25
C MET A 238 19.15 10.45 -24.09
N PRO A 239 20.25 11.16 -24.43
CA PRO A 239 21.57 10.60 -24.18
C PRO A 239 21.80 10.47 -22.68
N TYR A 240 22.13 9.27 -22.24
CA TYR A 240 22.54 9.03 -20.87
C TYR A 240 24.06 9.13 -20.75
N ALA A 241 24.54 10.20 -20.15
CA ALA A 241 25.92 10.30 -19.71
C ALA A 241 25.96 9.86 -18.24
N ALA A 242 26.48 8.69 -17.98
CA ALA A 242 26.69 8.19 -16.62
C ALA A 242 27.69 9.12 -15.91
N GLY A 243 27.19 10.08 -15.16
CA GLY A 243 28.01 10.87 -14.24
C GLY A 243 28.56 9.93 -13.15
N GLN A 244 29.87 9.95 -12.93
CA GLN A 244 30.45 9.19 -11.83
C GLN A 244 30.12 9.88 -10.51
N VAL A 245 29.10 9.36 -9.80
CA VAL A 245 28.79 9.81 -8.45
C VAL A 245 29.80 9.21 -7.48
N SER A 246 30.47 10.07 -6.70
CA SER A 246 31.48 9.61 -5.75
C SER A 246 30.86 8.72 -4.64
N ARG A 247 31.61 7.74 -4.14
CA ARG A 247 31.15 6.88 -3.03
C ARG A 247 30.78 7.71 -1.81
N ARG A 248 31.50 8.80 -1.52
CA ARG A 248 31.18 9.68 -0.40
C ARG A 248 29.81 10.33 -0.57
N THR A 249 29.48 10.80 -1.76
CA THR A 249 28.17 11.39 -2.07
C THR A 249 27.06 10.38 -1.87
N ARG A 250 27.23 9.13 -2.31
CA ARG A 250 26.23 8.05 -2.12
C ARG A 250 25.99 7.73 -0.66
N ILE A 251 27.02 7.73 0.18
CA ILE A 251 26.89 7.47 1.63
C ILE A 251 26.27 8.67 2.36
N LEU A 252 26.65 9.89 2.01
CA LEU A 252 26.13 11.10 2.63
C LEU A 252 24.68 11.41 2.25
N PHE A 253 24.28 11.03 1.05
CA PHE A 253 22.94 11.31 0.50
C PHE A 253 21.81 10.83 1.41
N PRO A 254 21.72 9.55 1.82
CA PRO A 254 20.63 9.08 2.69
C PRO A 254 20.63 9.78 4.06
N ILE A 255 21.77 10.13 4.60
CA ILE A 255 21.90 10.85 5.87
C ILE A 255 21.32 12.26 5.72
N VAL A 256 21.76 12.99 4.68
CA VAL A 256 21.32 14.37 4.44
C VAL A 256 19.82 14.41 4.14
N VAL A 257 19.31 13.48 3.31
CA VAL A 257 17.87 13.40 2.99
C VAL A 257 17.05 13.15 4.26
N SER A 258 17.49 12.25 5.13
CA SER A 258 16.79 11.96 6.40
C SER A 258 16.73 13.20 7.30
N ILE A 259 17.84 13.94 7.41
CA ILE A 259 17.91 15.18 8.23
C ILE A 259 16.97 16.25 7.61
N VAL A 260 17.08 16.48 6.30
CA VAL A 260 16.28 17.51 5.63
C VAL A 260 14.78 17.18 5.71
N ALA A 261 14.42 15.93 5.45
CA ALA A 261 13.03 15.49 5.57
C ALA A 261 12.50 15.66 6.99
N GLY A 262 13.31 15.32 8.01
CA GLY A 262 12.95 15.51 9.41
C GLY A 262 12.74 16.96 9.82
N LEU A 263 13.46 17.88 9.20
CA LEU A 263 13.32 19.33 9.46
C LEU A 263 12.12 19.95 8.70
N VAL A 264 11.82 19.45 7.49
CA VAL A 264 10.76 20.00 6.61
C VAL A 264 9.40 19.35 6.89
N ALA A 265 9.39 18.04 7.09
CA ALA A 265 8.18 17.25 7.32
C ALA A 265 8.43 16.22 8.45
N PRO A 266 8.42 16.62 9.73
CA PRO A 266 8.77 15.75 10.85
C PRO A 266 7.98 14.43 10.88
N ALA A 267 6.70 14.46 10.51
CA ALA A 267 5.85 13.27 10.45
C ALA A 267 6.30 12.22 9.40
N SER A 268 7.16 12.61 8.45
CA SER A 268 7.70 11.67 7.44
C SER A 268 8.98 10.96 7.89
N VAL A 269 9.55 11.32 9.04
CA VAL A 269 10.88 10.84 9.47
C VAL A 269 10.95 9.33 9.57
N SER A 270 9.92 8.68 10.11
CA SER A 270 9.87 7.22 10.20
C SER A 270 9.99 6.58 8.81
N LEU A 271 9.18 7.01 7.86
CA LEU A 271 9.18 6.48 6.50
C LEU A 271 10.48 6.78 5.75
N VAL A 272 10.86 8.08 5.67
CA VAL A 272 12.07 8.50 4.98
C VAL A 272 13.31 7.90 5.63
N GLY A 273 13.36 7.89 6.97
CA GLY A 273 14.49 7.36 7.72
C GLY A 273 14.72 5.88 7.46
N PHE A 274 13.69 5.05 7.51
CA PHE A 274 13.81 3.61 7.23
C PHE A 274 14.18 3.33 5.77
N LEU A 275 13.61 4.08 4.81
CA LEU A 275 13.99 4.02 3.40
C LEU A 275 15.47 4.38 3.21
N MET A 276 15.90 5.49 3.78
CA MET A 276 17.28 5.97 3.68
C MET A 276 18.27 5.10 4.47
N PHE A 277 17.83 4.50 5.57
CA PHE A 277 18.63 3.52 6.30
C PHE A 277 18.91 2.27 5.47
N GLY A 278 17.90 1.74 4.77
CA GLY A 278 18.10 0.65 3.82
C GLY A 278 19.12 0.98 2.74
N ASN A 279 19.03 2.20 2.19
CA ASN A 279 20.00 2.67 1.20
C ASN A 279 21.39 2.84 1.78
N LEU A 280 21.52 3.36 2.99
CA LEU A 280 22.81 3.50 3.68
C LEU A 280 23.49 2.14 3.89
N ILE A 281 22.73 1.11 4.27
CA ILE A 281 23.25 -0.26 4.40
C ILE A 281 23.83 -0.74 3.07
N ARG A 282 23.19 -0.45 1.96
CA ARG A 282 23.69 -0.78 0.60
C ARG A 282 24.96 -0.02 0.27
N GLU A 283 24.96 1.31 0.39
CA GLU A 283 26.02 2.18 -0.10
C GLU A 283 27.27 2.22 0.80
N CYS A 284 27.17 1.82 2.06
CA CYS A 284 28.31 1.80 2.99
C CYS A 284 29.42 0.82 2.56
N GLY A 285 29.04 -0.27 1.89
CA GLY A 285 29.96 -1.27 1.33
C GLY A 285 30.67 -2.15 2.37
N VAL A 286 30.28 -2.06 3.65
CA VAL A 286 30.81 -2.91 4.74
C VAL A 286 29.78 -3.91 5.27
N LEU A 287 28.52 -3.78 4.84
CA LEU A 287 27.37 -4.58 5.26
C LEU A 287 26.73 -5.32 4.07
N GLU A 288 27.54 -5.84 3.15
CA GLU A 288 27.01 -6.45 1.91
C GLU A 288 26.05 -7.62 2.19
N SER A 289 26.35 -8.47 3.16
CA SER A 289 25.48 -9.58 3.55
C SER A 289 24.14 -9.06 4.07
N LEU A 290 24.17 -8.05 4.96
CA LEU A 290 22.94 -7.45 5.51
C LEU A 290 22.14 -6.73 4.42
N SER A 291 22.80 -6.07 3.48
CA SER A 291 22.17 -5.44 2.32
C SER A 291 21.40 -6.45 1.47
N LYS A 292 22.02 -7.60 1.18
CA LYS A 292 21.38 -8.70 0.42
C LYS A 292 20.17 -9.26 1.19
N THR A 293 20.33 -9.52 2.49
CA THR A 293 19.22 -9.97 3.34
C THR A 293 18.07 -8.96 3.38
N ALA A 294 18.37 -7.67 3.46
CA ALA A 294 17.32 -6.63 3.44
C ALA A 294 16.57 -6.59 2.10
N GLN A 295 17.30 -6.73 0.97
CA GLN A 295 16.73 -6.68 -0.37
C GLN A 295 15.83 -7.88 -0.71
N HIS A 296 16.14 -9.06 -0.16
CA HIS A 296 15.49 -10.32 -0.54
C HIS A 296 14.66 -10.89 0.62
N GLU A 297 15.33 -11.40 1.66
CA GLU A 297 14.64 -12.17 2.71
C GLU A 297 13.71 -11.28 3.54
N LEU A 298 14.20 -10.12 4.00
CA LEU A 298 13.39 -9.20 4.80
C LEU A 298 12.22 -8.65 3.99
N ALA A 299 12.49 -8.13 2.78
CA ALA A 299 11.47 -7.57 1.92
C ALA A 299 10.39 -8.62 1.58
N ASN A 300 10.79 -9.85 1.21
CA ASN A 300 9.86 -10.92 0.86
C ASN A 300 9.03 -11.37 2.07
N LEU A 301 9.67 -11.58 3.24
CA LEU A 301 8.99 -12.01 4.45
C LEU A 301 7.96 -10.97 4.91
N VAL A 302 8.38 -9.71 4.96
CA VAL A 302 7.49 -8.61 5.37
C VAL A 302 6.37 -8.42 4.37
N THR A 303 6.63 -8.49 3.06
CA THR A 303 5.58 -8.39 2.03
C THR A 303 4.54 -9.50 2.15
N LEU A 304 4.99 -10.73 2.40
CA LEU A 304 4.10 -11.89 2.61
C LEU A 304 3.20 -11.67 3.84
N LEU A 305 3.81 -11.30 4.98
CA LEU A 305 3.08 -11.05 6.22
C LEU A 305 2.09 -9.88 6.04
N LEU A 306 2.54 -8.81 5.39
CA LEU A 306 1.72 -7.63 5.12
C LEU A 306 0.53 -7.97 4.21
N GLY A 307 0.73 -8.78 3.17
CA GLY A 307 -0.33 -9.25 2.28
C GLY A 307 -1.42 -10.02 3.03
N ILE A 308 -1.04 -10.97 3.88
CA ILE A 308 -2.01 -11.71 4.71
C ILE A 308 -2.68 -10.77 5.73
N THR A 309 -1.90 -9.91 6.37
CA THR A 309 -2.40 -9.02 7.43
C THR A 309 -3.42 -8.01 6.91
N ILE A 310 -3.19 -7.41 5.73
CA ILE A 310 -4.12 -6.47 5.09
C ILE A 310 -5.47 -7.10 4.82
N SER A 311 -5.53 -8.42 4.62
CA SER A 311 -6.80 -9.13 4.39
C SER A 311 -7.79 -8.99 5.56
N PHE A 312 -7.32 -8.68 6.78
CA PHE A 312 -8.18 -8.34 7.92
C PHE A 312 -9.18 -7.22 7.57
N SER A 313 -8.74 -6.25 6.80
CA SER A 313 -9.55 -5.12 6.34
C SER A 313 -10.44 -5.45 5.12
N MET A 314 -10.34 -6.68 4.60
CA MET A 314 -11.14 -7.16 3.47
C MET A 314 -12.34 -8.00 3.92
N ARG A 315 -12.83 -7.81 5.14
CA ARG A 315 -14.07 -8.44 5.62
C ARG A 315 -15.26 -7.99 4.78
N ALA A 316 -16.08 -8.93 4.35
CA ALA A 316 -17.17 -8.71 3.41
C ALA A 316 -18.11 -7.56 3.81
N GLU A 317 -18.45 -7.49 5.10
CA GLU A 317 -19.37 -6.50 5.65
C GLU A 317 -18.81 -5.06 5.58
N GLN A 318 -17.49 -4.91 5.69
CA GLN A 318 -16.81 -3.62 5.64
C GLN A 318 -16.35 -3.26 4.22
N PHE A 319 -16.01 -4.27 3.42
CA PHE A 319 -15.42 -4.05 2.10
C PHE A 319 -16.45 -3.90 0.98
N VAL A 320 -17.56 -4.66 1.03
CA VAL A 320 -18.59 -4.63 -0.02
C VAL A 320 -19.59 -3.49 0.26
N THR A 321 -19.10 -2.24 0.17
CA THR A 321 -19.86 -1.01 0.40
C THR A 321 -19.77 -0.08 -0.81
N LYS A 322 -20.69 0.89 -0.91
CA LYS A 322 -20.65 1.91 -1.97
C LYS A 322 -19.43 2.82 -1.83
N GLU A 323 -19.07 3.13 -0.60
CA GLU A 323 -17.92 3.95 -0.25
C GLU A 323 -16.62 3.30 -0.70
N THR A 324 -16.45 2.00 -0.47
CA THR A 324 -15.27 1.24 -0.95
C THR A 324 -15.16 1.28 -2.46
N LEU A 325 -16.28 1.08 -3.19
CA LEU A 325 -16.28 1.16 -4.65
C LEU A 325 -15.88 2.57 -5.12
N LEU A 326 -16.38 3.61 -4.45
CA LEU A 326 -16.04 5.00 -4.77
C LEU A 326 -14.55 5.28 -4.48
N ILE A 327 -13.99 4.77 -3.38
CA ILE A 327 -12.57 4.87 -3.05
C ILE A 327 -11.71 4.18 -4.12
N LEU A 328 -12.11 3.00 -4.58
CA LEU A 328 -11.44 2.32 -5.68
C LEU A 328 -11.48 3.17 -6.96
N CYS A 329 -12.62 3.75 -7.34
CA CYS A 329 -12.70 4.64 -8.49
C CYS A 329 -11.83 5.89 -8.33
N LEU A 330 -11.87 6.55 -7.17
CA LEU A 330 -11.05 7.73 -6.87
C LEU A 330 -9.55 7.41 -6.91
N GLY A 331 -9.14 6.28 -6.36
CA GLY A 331 -7.74 5.83 -6.42
C GLY A 331 -7.25 5.60 -7.85
N LEU A 332 -8.09 5.02 -8.73
CA LEU A 332 -7.76 4.87 -10.15
C LEU A 332 -7.58 6.23 -10.84
N VAL A 333 -8.47 7.17 -10.53
CA VAL A 333 -8.37 8.55 -11.04
C VAL A 333 -7.11 9.23 -10.51
N ALA A 334 -6.82 9.12 -9.20
CA ALA A 334 -5.63 9.65 -8.56
C ALA A 334 -4.36 9.18 -9.26
N PHE A 335 -4.19 7.89 -9.40
CA PHE A 335 -3.04 7.27 -10.05
C PHE A 335 -2.88 7.72 -11.51
N THR A 336 -3.99 7.85 -12.24
CA THR A 336 -3.99 8.33 -13.62
C THR A 336 -3.59 9.79 -13.70
N LEU A 337 -4.10 10.64 -12.79
CA LEU A 337 -3.77 12.06 -12.71
C LEU A 337 -2.31 12.30 -12.33
N ASP A 338 -1.74 11.49 -11.41
CA ASP A 338 -0.32 11.58 -11.06
C ASP A 338 0.59 11.24 -12.25
N THR A 339 0.25 10.16 -12.97
CA THR A 339 0.96 9.83 -14.21
C THR A 339 0.88 10.97 -15.25
N ILE A 340 -0.31 11.54 -15.47
CA ILE A 340 -0.52 12.65 -16.39
C ILE A 340 0.20 13.91 -15.91
N GLY A 341 0.14 14.22 -14.62
CA GLY A 341 0.79 15.37 -14.00
C GLY A 341 2.29 15.37 -14.25
N GLY A 342 2.96 14.25 -14.04
CA GLY A 342 4.38 14.09 -14.36
C GLY A 342 4.70 14.31 -15.84
N VAL A 343 3.88 13.77 -16.76
CA VAL A 343 4.05 13.98 -18.21
C VAL A 343 3.85 15.45 -18.59
N VAL A 344 2.78 16.07 -18.10
CA VAL A 344 2.46 17.48 -18.40
C VAL A 344 3.56 18.39 -17.86
N PHE A 345 4.03 18.14 -16.66
CA PHE A 345 5.16 18.88 -16.10
C PHE A 345 6.41 18.77 -16.97
N ALA A 346 6.74 17.57 -17.47
CA ALA A 346 7.87 17.40 -18.40
C ALA A 346 7.69 18.21 -19.68
N LYS A 347 6.47 18.31 -20.21
CA LYS A 347 6.15 19.15 -21.37
C LYS A 347 6.33 20.64 -21.05
N ILE A 348 5.84 21.09 -19.90
CA ILE A 348 6.01 22.48 -19.45
C ILE A 348 7.51 22.79 -19.28
N LEU A 349 8.27 21.91 -18.64
CA LEU A 349 9.71 22.04 -18.48
C LEU A 349 10.43 22.21 -19.85
N ASN A 350 9.97 21.46 -20.86
CA ASN A 350 10.51 21.48 -22.20
C ASN A 350 10.30 22.85 -22.93
N LEU A 351 9.39 23.70 -22.45
CA LEU A 351 9.22 25.07 -22.96
C LEU A 351 10.37 25.98 -22.51
N PHE A 352 10.97 25.69 -21.34
CA PHE A 352 12.01 26.54 -20.73
C PHE A 352 13.42 25.96 -20.90
N CYS A 353 13.55 24.65 -21.20
CA CYS A 353 14.83 23.97 -21.30
C CYS A 353 15.32 23.86 -22.74
N LYS A 354 16.61 24.20 -22.97
CA LYS A 354 17.28 23.98 -24.26
C LYS A 354 17.42 22.51 -24.61
N ASN A 355 17.78 21.68 -23.60
CA ASN A 355 17.86 20.23 -23.72
C ASN A 355 16.52 19.62 -23.30
N LYS A 356 15.76 19.18 -24.30
CA LYS A 356 14.43 18.62 -24.09
C LYS A 356 14.51 17.23 -23.43
N VAL A 357 13.58 16.99 -22.50
CA VAL A 357 13.39 15.70 -21.82
C VAL A 357 12.24 14.96 -22.48
N ASN A 358 12.38 13.64 -22.67
CA ASN A 358 11.25 12.85 -23.13
C ASN A 358 10.12 12.92 -22.09
N PRO A 359 8.91 13.39 -22.45
CA PRO A 359 7.82 13.58 -21.49
C PRO A 359 7.42 12.31 -20.73
N MET A 360 7.65 11.12 -21.31
CA MET A 360 7.37 9.85 -20.62
C MET A 360 8.19 9.66 -19.34
N VAL A 361 9.40 10.27 -19.27
CA VAL A 361 10.22 10.21 -18.04
C VAL A 361 9.50 10.84 -16.86
N GLY A 362 8.69 11.89 -17.10
CA GLY A 362 7.87 12.48 -16.07
C GLY A 362 6.82 11.54 -15.49
N ALA A 363 6.26 10.66 -16.31
CA ALA A 363 5.33 9.63 -15.82
C ALA A 363 5.97 8.67 -14.80
N ALA A 364 7.28 8.46 -14.88
CA ALA A 364 8.00 7.62 -13.92
C ALA A 364 8.17 8.28 -12.55
N GLY A 365 7.78 9.54 -12.37
CA GLY A 365 7.82 10.26 -11.09
C GLY A 365 6.84 9.75 -10.02
N ILE A 366 5.98 8.81 -10.32
CA ILE A 366 5.18 8.09 -9.31
C ILE A 366 6.07 7.10 -8.55
N SER A 367 5.68 6.70 -7.33
CA SER A 367 6.55 5.87 -6.49
C SER A 367 6.50 4.36 -6.74
N ALA A 368 5.73 3.89 -7.73
CA ALA A 368 5.67 2.46 -8.09
C ALA A 368 7.01 1.93 -8.63
N PHE A 369 7.96 1.71 -7.73
CA PHE A 369 9.33 1.27 -8.05
C PHE A 369 9.40 -0.27 -8.12
N PRO A 370 10.12 -0.86 -9.10
CA PRO A 370 10.72 -0.27 -10.30
C PRO A 370 9.81 -0.32 -11.55
N MET A 371 8.52 -0.58 -11.38
CA MET A 371 7.60 -0.87 -12.48
C MET A 371 7.40 0.29 -13.42
N SER A 372 7.21 1.50 -12.89
CA SER A 372 6.97 2.69 -13.70
C SER A 372 8.14 2.97 -14.64
N ALA A 373 9.39 2.80 -14.18
CA ALA A 373 10.57 2.93 -15.02
C ALA A 373 10.60 1.92 -16.17
N ARG A 374 10.20 0.66 -15.89
CA ARG A 374 10.10 -0.40 -16.91
C ARG A 374 9.01 -0.12 -17.94
N VAL A 375 7.89 0.46 -17.53
CA VAL A 375 6.82 0.87 -18.45
C VAL A 375 7.32 1.94 -19.41
N VAL A 376 8.00 2.96 -18.90
CA VAL A 376 8.58 4.03 -19.72
C VAL A 376 9.63 3.49 -20.71
N GLU A 377 10.50 2.60 -20.27
CA GLU A 377 11.46 1.90 -21.15
C GLU A 377 10.74 1.14 -22.27
N LYS A 378 9.76 0.30 -21.91
CA LYS A 378 8.99 -0.47 -22.88
C LYS A 378 8.33 0.42 -23.94
N LEU A 379 7.70 1.51 -23.54
CA LEU A 379 7.06 2.47 -24.45
C LEU A 379 8.09 3.24 -25.29
N GLY A 380 9.26 3.53 -24.76
CA GLY A 380 10.38 4.12 -25.49
C GLY A 380 10.85 3.24 -26.63
N VAL A 381 11.14 1.99 -26.33
CA VAL A 381 11.57 0.95 -27.31
C VAL A 381 10.45 0.63 -28.30
N GLU A 382 9.17 0.66 -27.88
CA GLU A 382 7.99 0.51 -28.78
C GLU A 382 7.91 1.64 -29.79
N ALA A 383 8.25 2.87 -29.38
CA ALA A 383 8.22 4.05 -30.25
C ALA A 383 9.44 4.12 -31.21
N ASP A 384 10.61 3.77 -30.73
CA ASP A 384 11.89 3.65 -31.48
C ASP A 384 12.77 2.59 -30.79
N LYS A 385 13.15 1.53 -31.51
CA LYS A 385 13.95 0.38 -30.99
C LYS A 385 15.29 0.79 -30.35
N THR A 386 15.77 1.98 -30.62
CA THR A 386 17.06 2.51 -30.09
C THR A 386 16.85 3.54 -28.99
N ASN A 387 15.59 3.77 -28.56
CA ASN A 387 15.27 4.76 -27.54
C ASN A 387 15.17 4.12 -26.15
N HIS A 388 16.31 4.05 -25.47
CA HIS A 388 16.43 3.51 -24.12
C HIS A 388 16.31 4.63 -23.09
N LEU A 389 15.25 4.59 -22.28
CA LEU A 389 14.92 5.62 -21.28
C LEU A 389 15.06 5.10 -19.85
N LEU A 390 15.40 3.82 -19.64
CA LEU A 390 15.37 3.14 -18.35
C LEU A 390 16.08 3.92 -17.24
N MET A 391 17.30 4.37 -17.50
CA MET A 391 18.11 5.04 -16.47
C MET A 391 17.54 6.41 -16.07
N HIS A 392 17.00 7.15 -17.03
CA HIS A 392 16.33 8.42 -16.76
C HIS A 392 15.02 8.21 -16.01
N ALA A 393 14.23 7.22 -16.45
CA ALA A 393 12.98 6.84 -15.81
C ALA A 393 13.21 6.28 -14.40
N ALA A 394 14.26 5.47 -14.19
CA ALA A 394 14.63 4.98 -12.86
C ALA A 394 14.98 6.13 -11.91
N GLY A 395 15.75 7.14 -12.38
CA GLY A 395 16.04 8.31 -11.57
C GLY A 395 14.80 9.13 -11.20
N ALA A 396 13.85 9.31 -12.12
CA ALA A 396 12.58 9.97 -11.85
C ALA A 396 11.70 9.15 -10.89
N ASN A 397 11.69 7.82 -11.05
CA ASN A 397 10.93 6.90 -10.19
C ASN A 397 11.45 6.88 -8.75
N VAL A 398 12.77 6.90 -8.60
CA VAL A 398 13.44 7.03 -7.30
C VAL A 398 13.14 8.40 -6.65
N ALA A 399 13.08 9.49 -7.44
CA ALA A 399 12.62 10.78 -6.94
C ALA A 399 11.16 10.74 -6.48
N GLY A 400 10.30 10.00 -7.20
CA GLY A 400 8.92 9.74 -6.83
C GLY A 400 8.79 9.03 -5.49
N GLN A 401 9.65 8.07 -5.21
CA GLN A 401 9.66 7.34 -3.95
C GLN A 401 9.93 8.26 -2.74
N ILE A 402 10.87 9.19 -2.87
CA ILE A 402 11.11 10.20 -1.83
C ILE A 402 9.93 11.18 -1.75
N ALA A 403 9.44 11.64 -2.90
CA ALA A 403 8.39 12.65 -2.96
C ALA A 403 7.07 12.14 -2.38
N SER A 404 6.69 10.86 -2.61
CA SER A 404 5.47 10.26 -2.05
C SER A 404 5.53 10.19 -0.52
N VAL A 405 6.67 9.77 0.01
CA VAL A 405 6.87 9.66 1.47
C VAL A 405 6.84 11.05 2.12
N VAL A 406 7.49 12.06 1.49
CA VAL A 406 7.44 13.45 1.97
C VAL A 406 6.02 14.01 1.85
N ALA A 407 5.30 13.75 0.75
CA ALA A 407 3.91 14.18 0.59
C ALA A 407 3.00 13.58 1.66
N GLY A 408 3.16 12.28 1.97
CA GLY A 408 2.48 11.63 3.08
C GLY A 408 2.75 12.32 4.41
N GLY A 409 4.02 12.64 4.70
CA GLY A 409 4.41 13.37 5.92
C GLY A 409 3.86 14.81 5.98
N VAL A 410 3.78 15.50 4.83
CA VAL A 410 3.16 16.83 4.76
C VAL A 410 1.66 16.74 5.05
N ILE A 411 0.96 15.74 4.47
CA ILE A 411 -0.45 15.50 4.75
C ILE A 411 -0.65 15.24 6.25
N LEU A 412 0.15 14.36 6.85
CA LEU A 412 0.08 14.10 8.31
C LEU A 412 0.29 15.38 9.11
N GLY A 413 1.27 16.20 8.73
CA GLY A 413 1.55 17.47 9.42
C GLY A 413 0.45 18.53 9.30
N PHE A 414 -0.47 18.42 8.32
CA PHE A 414 -1.62 19.31 8.21
C PHE A 414 -2.81 18.88 9.10
N PHE A 415 -2.90 17.59 9.44
CA PHE A 415 -4.06 17.02 10.13
C PHE A 415 -3.76 16.53 11.56
N MET A 416 -2.50 16.50 11.95
CA MET A 416 -2.07 16.25 13.33
C MET A 416 -1.75 17.57 14.06
#